data_84d0d2b7fba46e6697964c12ae1b13bf
#
_entry.id   84d0d2b7fba46e6697964c12ae1b13bf
#
_cell.length_a   1.000
_cell.length_b   1.000
_cell.length_c   1.000
_cell.angle_alpha   90.00
_cell.angle_beta   90.00
_cell.angle_gamma   90.00
#
_symmetry.space_group_name_H-M   'P 1'
#
loop_
_entity.id
_entity.type
_entity.pdbx_description
1 polymer ?
#
loop_
_entity_poly.entity_id
_entity_poly.type
_entity_poly.pdbx_seq_one_letter_code
_entity_poly.pdbx_strand_id
1 'polypeptide(L)'
;SRSQISRRNQDMLLSVLDLEKMTVDDIMVPRSEIIGIDINDDWKSILRQLSHSPHGRIVLYRDSLDDAISMLRVREAWRLMSEKKEFTKETMLRAADEIYFVPEGTPLSTQLVKFQRNKKKVGLVVNEYGDIQGLVTVEDILEEIVGDFTTSMSPTLAEEVTPQNDGSVIIDGTANVREINKAFNWHLPEDDARTVNGVILEALEEIPVAGTRVRIGEYDIDILDVQDNMIKQVKVFPVKPLRESVAE
;
A
#
# COMPACT_ATOMS: atom_id res chain seq x y z
N SER A 1 -13.54 25.49 21.36
CA SER A 1 -13.51 25.03 19.96
C SER A 1 -13.14 23.53 19.92
N ARG A 2 -14.14 22.68 19.91
CA ARG A 2 -13.93 21.25 19.64
C ARG A 2 -13.77 21.13 18.14
N SER A 3 -12.54 20.98 17.68
CA SER A 3 -12.27 20.56 16.30
C SER A 3 -12.95 19.22 16.10
N GLN A 4 -13.95 19.16 15.23
CA GLN A 4 -14.50 17.88 14.77
C GLN A 4 -13.38 17.17 14.00
N ILE A 5 -12.79 16.19 14.65
CA ILE A 5 -11.91 15.23 14.01
C ILE A 5 -12.79 14.50 12.99
N SER A 6 -12.41 14.49 11.72
CA SER A 6 -13.18 13.78 10.69
C SER A 6 -13.28 12.29 11.08
N ARG A 7 -14.36 11.61 10.70
CA ARG A 7 -14.52 10.16 10.93
C ARG A 7 -13.28 9.39 10.49
N ARG A 8 -12.71 9.76 9.37
CA ARG A 8 -11.46 9.22 8.86
C ARG A 8 -10.31 9.29 9.87
N ASN A 9 -10.13 10.44 10.50
CA ASN A 9 -9.10 10.62 11.53
C ASN A 9 -9.42 9.82 12.80
N GLN A 10 -10.71 9.64 13.12
CA GLN A 10 -11.13 8.79 14.24
C GLN A 10 -10.82 7.32 13.97
N ASP A 11 -11.14 6.81 12.77
CA ASP A 11 -10.87 5.44 12.38
C ASP A 11 -9.36 5.16 12.37
N MET A 12 -8.57 6.09 11.86
CA MET A 12 -7.11 6.02 11.90
C MET A 12 -6.56 6.00 13.33
N LEU A 13 -7.12 6.83 14.22
CA LEU A 13 -6.73 6.85 15.63
C LEU A 13 -7.11 5.55 16.34
N LEU A 14 -8.28 4.97 16.03
CA LEU A 14 -8.69 3.68 16.55
C LEU A 14 -7.77 2.55 16.06
N SER A 15 -7.41 2.55 14.78
CA SER A 15 -6.45 1.60 14.21
C SER A 15 -5.07 1.71 14.87
N VAL A 16 -4.60 2.93 15.17
CA VAL A 16 -3.34 3.14 15.92
C VAL A 16 -3.44 2.57 17.34
N LEU A 17 -4.58 2.74 18.02
CA LEU A 17 -4.80 2.14 19.36
C LEU A 17 -4.85 0.61 19.30
N ASP A 18 -5.38 0.04 18.22
CA ASP A 18 -5.41 -1.41 18.03
C ASP A 18 -4.02 -2.00 17.81
N LEU A 19 -3.05 -1.23 17.29
CA LEU A 19 -1.65 -1.68 17.19
C LEU A 19 -1.01 -2.05 18.53
N GLU A 20 -1.51 -1.52 19.65
CA GLU A 20 -1.01 -1.89 20.98
C GLU A 20 -1.48 -3.29 21.40
N LYS A 21 -2.59 -3.76 20.83
CA LYS A 21 -3.20 -5.06 21.11
C LYS A 21 -2.73 -6.15 20.15
N MET A 22 -2.30 -5.78 18.96
CA MET A 22 -1.80 -6.70 17.94
C MET A 22 -0.30 -6.90 18.09
N THR A 23 0.15 -8.10 17.73
CA THR A 23 1.57 -8.46 17.70
C THR A 23 2.04 -8.73 16.28
N VAL A 24 3.35 -8.83 16.08
CA VAL A 24 3.94 -9.16 14.78
C VAL A 24 3.45 -10.50 14.24
N ASP A 25 3.10 -11.44 15.13
CA ASP A 25 2.56 -12.76 14.78
C ASP A 25 1.22 -12.68 14.05
N ASP A 26 0.43 -11.64 14.32
CA ASP A 26 -0.90 -11.46 13.73
C ASP A 26 -0.85 -11.06 12.25
N ILE A 27 0.25 -10.44 11.80
CA ILE A 27 0.35 -9.87 10.44
C ILE A 27 1.54 -10.38 9.64
N MET A 28 2.48 -11.09 10.26
CA MET A 28 3.68 -11.57 9.56
C MET A 28 3.34 -12.52 8.42
N VAL A 29 4.17 -12.53 7.39
CA VAL A 29 4.20 -13.61 6.42
C VAL A 29 4.67 -14.86 7.15
N PRO A 30 3.89 -15.95 7.18
CA PRO A 30 4.25 -17.15 7.92
C PRO A 30 5.47 -17.83 7.30
N ARG A 31 6.21 -18.57 8.12
CA ARG A 31 7.42 -19.31 7.71
C ARG A 31 7.24 -20.08 6.40
N SER A 32 6.11 -20.75 6.23
CA SER A 32 5.81 -21.57 5.06
C SER A 32 5.74 -20.79 3.74
N GLU A 33 5.53 -19.48 3.82
CA GLU A 33 5.43 -18.59 2.65
C GLU A 33 6.71 -17.76 2.42
N ILE A 34 7.70 -17.87 3.30
CA ILE A 34 9.00 -17.20 3.12
C ILE A 34 9.73 -17.81 1.93
N ILE A 35 10.15 -16.96 1.01
CA ILE A 35 11.00 -17.38 -0.10
C ILE A 35 12.44 -17.41 0.39
N GLY A 36 13.04 -18.59 0.36
CA GLY A 36 14.42 -18.79 0.77
C GLY A 36 15.23 -19.52 -0.30
N ILE A 37 16.54 -19.29 -0.30
CA ILE A 37 17.51 -19.99 -1.16
C ILE A 37 18.62 -20.51 -0.26
N ASP A 38 18.91 -21.82 -0.38
CA ASP A 38 20.05 -22.43 0.26
C ASP A 38 21.33 -22.06 -0.50
N ILE A 39 22.26 -21.40 0.19
CA ILE A 39 23.54 -21.01 -0.41
C ILE A 39 24.46 -22.20 -0.68
N ASN A 40 24.17 -23.38 -0.11
CA ASN A 40 24.89 -24.61 -0.37
C ASN A 40 24.46 -25.28 -1.68
N ASP A 41 23.34 -24.86 -2.28
CA ASP A 41 22.92 -25.30 -3.60
C ASP A 41 23.98 -24.95 -4.67
N ASP A 42 24.00 -25.69 -5.76
CA ASP A 42 24.85 -25.34 -6.89
C ASP A 42 24.43 -24.00 -7.52
N TRP A 43 25.41 -23.27 -8.06
CA TRP A 43 25.19 -21.92 -8.56
C TRP A 43 24.14 -21.84 -9.69
N LYS A 44 24.07 -22.86 -10.54
CA LYS A 44 23.04 -22.96 -11.59
C LYS A 44 21.63 -23.02 -11.00
N SER A 45 21.44 -23.78 -9.93
CA SER A 45 20.18 -23.89 -9.24
C SER A 45 19.80 -22.56 -8.59
N ILE A 46 20.75 -21.90 -7.92
CA ILE A 46 20.55 -20.58 -7.31
C ILE A 46 20.12 -19.55 -8.36
N LEU A 47 20.80 -19.46 -9.50
CA LEU A 47 20.46 -18.55 -10.59
C LEU A 47 19.05 -18.81 -11.14
N ARG A 48 18.66 -20.07 -11.26
CA ARG A 48 17.31 -20.44 -11.71
C ARG A 48 16.25 -19.97 -10.73
N GLN A 49 16.47 -20.20 -9.44
CA GLN A 49 15.56 -19.76 -8.39
C GLN A 49 15.43 -18.22 -8.36
N LEU A 50 16.53 -17.49 -8.49
CA LEU A 50 16.52 -16.03 -8.58
C LEU A 50 15.74 -15.52 -9.81
N SER A 51 15.93 -16.16 -10.97
CA SER A 51 15.28 -15.77 -12.22
C SER A 51 13.75 -15.96 -12.20
N HIS A 52 13.27 -16.93 -11.42
CA HIS A 52 11.84 -17.24 -11.29
C HIS A 52 11.20 -16.64 -10.02
N SER A 53 11.96 -15.96 -9.21
CA SER A 53 11.43 -15.35 -7.97
C SER A 53 10.54 -14.15 -8.28
N PRO A 54 9.37 -14.06 -7.65
CA PRO A 54 8.53 -12.87 -7.74
C PRO A 54 9.24 -11.67 -7.10
N HIS A 55 8.64 -10.49 -7.21
CA HIS A 55 9.14 -9.30 -6.52
C HIS A 55 9.18 -9.52 -5.02
N GLY A 56 10.15 -8.90 -4.34
CA GLY A 56 10.25 -8.94 -2.88
C GLY A 56 11.64 -9.24 -2.36
N ARG A 57 11.69 -10.00 -1.29
CA ARG A 57 12.91 -10.36 -0.58
C ARG A 57 13.07 -11.86 -0.50
N ILE A 58 14.32 -12.32 -0.55
CA ILE A 58 14.71 -13.72 -0.46
C ILE A 58 15.62 -13.87 0.74
N VAL A 59 15.32 -14.83 1.61
CA VAL A 59 16.21 -15.20 2.72
C VAL A 59 17.26 -16.16 2.20
N LEU A 60 18.52 -15.77 2.35
CA LEU A 60 19.65 -16.65 2.06
C LEU A 60 20.00 -17.41 3.34
N TYR A 61 19.99 -18.73 3.28
CA TYR A 61 20.22 -19.60 4.43
C TYR A 61 21.17 -20.73 4.09
N ARG A 62 21.60 -21.47 5.10
CA ARG A 62 22.47 -22.64 4.97
C ARG A 62 21.77 -23.85 5.56
N ASP A 63 21.47 -24.83 4.73
CA ASP A 63 20.82 -26.11 5.05
C ASP A 63 19.39 -25.97 5.64
N SER A 64 19.15 -25.04 6.52
CA SER A 64 17.84 -24.77 7.14
C SER A 64 17.54 -23.27 7.16
N LEU A 65 16.27 -22.91 7.02
CA LEU A 65 15.83 -21.52 7.14
C LEU A 65 16.20 -20.92 8.50
N ASP A 66 16.33 -21.74 9.54
CA ASP A 66 16.75 -21.29 10.87
C ASP A 66 18.24 -20.89 10.93
N ASP A 67 19.05 -21.33 9.97
CA ASP A 67 20.39 -20.79 9.75
C ASP A 67 20.40 -19.72 8.65
N ALA A 68 19.55 -18.72 8.83
CA ALA A 68 19.47 -17.58 7.93
C ALA A 68 20.71 -16.70 8.05
N ILE A 69 21.31 -16.36 6.91
CA ILE A 69 22.59 -15.65 6.82
C ILE A 69 22.38 -14.19 6.46
N SER A 70 21.56 -13.94 5.45
CA SER A 70 21.33 -12.61 4.90
C SER A 70 20.03 -12.55 4.11
N MET A 71 19.64 -11.37 3.71
CA MET A 71 18.40 -11.13 2.97
C MET A 71 18.70 -10.38 1.68
N LEU A 72 18.30 -10.96 0.55
CA LEU A 72 18.54 -10.39 -0.77
C LEU A 72 17.25 -9.80 -1.33
N ARG A 73 17.31 -8.54 -1.76
CA ARG A 73 16.22 -7.94 -2.53
C ARG A 73 16.26 -8.46 -3.97
N VAL A 74 15.14 -9.00 -4.44
CA VAL A 74 15.05 -9.56 -5.82
C VAL A 74 15.48 -8.53 -6.87
N ARG A 75 15.09 -7.27 -6.69
CA ARG A 75 15.49 -6.18 -7.59
C ARG A 75 17.02 -6.00 -7.64
N GLU A 76 17.69 -6.17 -6.52
CA GLU A 76 19.15 -6.08 -6.45
C GLU A 76 19.81 -7.26 -7.16
N ALA A 77 19.26 -8.47 -7.00
CA ALA A 77 19.71 -9.64 -7.74
C ALA A 77 19.58 -9.44 -9.26
N TRP A 78 18.45 -8.92 -9.73
CA TRP A 78 18.24 -8.65 -11.15
C TRP A 78 19.20 -7.58 -11.68
N ARG A 79 19.46 -6.54 -10.89
CA ARG A 79 20.45 -5.53 -11.24
C ARG A 79 21.83 -6.15 -11.43
N LEU A 80 22.27 -6.97 -10.51
CA LEU A 80 23.57 -7.66 -10.58
C LEU A 80 23.66 -8.61 -11.79
N MET A 81 22.58 -9.35 -12.07
CA MET A 81 22.52 -10.24 -13.24
C MET A 81 22.57 -9.47 -14.57
N SER A 82 22.05 -8.25 -14.61
CA SER A 82 22.04 -7.41 -15.83
C SER A 82 23.34 -6.63 -16.05
N GLU A 83 24.15 -6.45 -15.02
CA GLU A 83 25.46 -5.82 -15.15
C GLU A 83 26.45 -6.76 -15.89
N LYS A 84 27.29 -6.17 -16.75
CA LYS A 84 28.33 -6.93 -17.50
C LYS A 84 29.45 -7.51 -16.61
N LYS A 85 29.35 -7.33 -15.30
CA LYS A 85 30.28 -7.89 -14.33
C LYS A 85 29.88 -9.31 -13.99
N GLU A 86 30.87 -10.12 -13.67
CA GLU A 86 30.65 -11.50 -13.27
C GLU A 86 29.78 -11.58 -12.01
N PHE A 87 28.60 -12.16 -12.12
CA PHE A 87 27.68 -12.38 -11.00
C PHE A 87 27.99 -13.76 -10.40
N THR A 88 28.56 -13.75 -9.21
CA THR A 88 28.98 -14.94 -8.47
C THR A 88 28.25 -15.04 -7.14
N LYS A 89 28.35 -16.20 -6.48
CA LYS A 89 27.83 -16.40 -5.13
C LYS A 89 28.38 -15.34 -4.14
N GLU A 90 29.64 -15.00 -4.27
CA GLU A 90 30.28 -13.99 -3.42
C GLU A 90 29.71 -12.59 -3.63
N THR A 91 29.48 -12.19 -4.89
CA THR A 91 28.88 -10.90 -5.20
C THR A 91 27.42 -10.84 -4.74
N MET A 92 26.68 -11.93 -4.84
CA MET A 92 25.32 -12.06 -4.32
C MET A 92 25.28 -11.87 -2.80
N LEU A 93 26.13 -12.59 -2.07
CA LEU A 93 26.19 -12.49 -0.60
C LEU A 93 26.63 -11.11 -0.12
N ARG A 94 27.53 -10.47 -0.85
CA ARG A 94 28.00 -9.11 -0.53
C ARG A 94 26.93 -8.05 -0.77
N ALA A 95 26.03 -8.26 -1.71
CA ALA A 95 24.91 -7.35 -2.02
C ALA A 95 23.70 -7.57 -1.12
N ALA A 96 23.65 -8.69 -0.39
CA ALA A 96 22.55 -8.98 0.52
C ALA A 96 22.67 -8.16 1.81
N ASP A 97 21.51 -7.82 2.35
CA ASP A 97 21.39 -7.05 3.59
C ASP A 97 21.56 -7.97 4.81
N GLU A 98 22.07 -7.43 5.91
CA GLU A 98 22.13 -8.10 7.19
C GLU A 98 20.70 -8.35 7.73
N ILE A 99 20.48 -9.51 8.34
CA ILE A 99 19.18 -9.86 8.91
C ILE A 99 18.94 -9.09 10.19
N TYR A 100 17.74 -8.54 10.29
CA TYR A 100 17.20 -7.96 11.51
C TYR A 100 16.18 -8.93 12.11
N PHE A 101 16.40 -9.36 13.35
CA PHE A 101 15.52 -10.29 14.04
C PHE A 101 14.52 -9.56 14.94
N VAL A 102 13.30 -10.06 14.96
CA VAL A 102 12.19 -9.54 15.75
C VAL A 102 11.67 -10.68 16.63
N PRO A 103 11.64 -10.53 17.97
CA PRO A 103 11.03 -11.53 18.84
C PRO A 103 9.53 -11.71 18.52
N GLU A 104 9.05 -12.95 18.49
CA GLU A 104 7.61 -13.22 18.43
C GLU A 104 6.89 -12.54 19.60
N GLY A 105 5.59 -12.25 19.45
CA GLY A 105 4.80 -11.56 20.46
C GLY A 105 5.11 -10.07 20.64
N THR A 106 6.01 -9.49 19.84
CA THR A 106 6.30 -8.04 19.90
C THR A 106 5.09 -7.25 19.42
N PRO A 107 4.56 -6.30 20.24
CA PRO A 107 3.46 -5.44 19.81
C PRO A 107 3.81 -4.62 18.56
N LEU A 108 2.85 -4.45 17.66
CA LEU A 108 3.07 -3.74 16.39
C LEU A 108 3.52 -2.29 16.60
N SER A 109 2.95 -1.58 17.57
CA SER A 109 3.35 -0.22 17.92
C SER A 109 4.83 -0.14 18.33
N THR A 110 5.27 -1.09 19.16
CA THR A 110 6.67 -1.21 19.59
C THR A 110 7.59 -1.51 18.41
N GLN A 111 7.18 -2.44 17.54
CA GLN A 111 7.99 -2.83 16.39
C GLN A 111 8.11 -1.71 15.35
N LEU A 112 7.07 -0.93 15.14
CA LEU A 112 7.11 0.22 14.24
C LEU A 112 8.15 1.26 14.70
N VAL A 113 8.19 1.57 15.99
CA VAL A 113 9.19 2.47 16.58
C VAL A 113 10.61 1.89 16.46
N LYS A 114 10.77 0.58 16.68
CA LYS A 114 12.08 -0.09 16.55
C LYS A 114 12.59 -0.08 15.11
N PHE A 115 11.72 -0.32 14.12
CA PHE A 115 12.07 -0.22 12.71
C PHE A 115 12.58 1.18 12.37
N GLN A 116 11.86 2.21 12.82
CA GLN A 116 12.24 3.60 12.58
C GLN A 116 13.58 3.95 13.25
N ARG A 117 13.77 3.56 14.50
CA ARG A 117 14.99 3.84 15.27
C ARG A 117 16.20 3.16 14.67
N ASN A 118 16.06 1.90 14.28
CA ASN A 118 17.14 1.09 13.72
C ASN A 118 17.33 1.29 12.22
N LYS A 119 16.48 2.12 11.57
CA LYS A 119 16.46 2.34 10.11
C LYS A 119 16.34 1.03 9.32
N LYS A 120 15.57 0.10 9.84
CA LYS A 120 15.24 -1.18 9.20
C LYS A 120 13.83 -1.14 8.66
N LYS A 121 13.55 -1.96 7.64
CA LYS A 121 12.22 -2.03 6.98
C LYS A 121 11.63 -3.43 7.00
N VAL A 122 12.41 -4.42 7.34
CA VAL A 122 12.04 -5.83 7.35
C VAL A 122 12.75 -6.56 8.48
N GLY A 123 12.07 -7.54 9.08
CA GLY A 123 12.63 -8.39 10.11
C GLY A 123 12.14 -9.83 10.00
N LEU A 124 12.97 -10.77 10.40
CA LEU A 124 12.58 -12.16 10.61
C LEU A 124 12.09 -12.32 12.04
N VAL A 125 10.86 -12.81 12.20
CA VAL A 125 10.27 -13.08 13.50
C VAL A 125 10.78 -14.43 14.00
N VAL A 126 11.31 -14.45 15.22
CA VAL A 126 11.90 -15.63 15.84
C VAL A 126 11.29 -15.92 17.21
N ASN A 127 11.20 -17.20 17.55
CA ASN A 127 10.81 -17.65 18.87
C ASN A 127 12.01 -17.61 19.86
N GLU A 128 11.78 -18.05 21.10
CA GLU A 128 12.81 -18.10 22.15
C GLU A 128 13.98 -19.04 21.85
N TYR A 129 13.82 -19.97 20.94
CA TYR A 129 14.84 -20.92 20.51
C TYR A 129 15.66 -20.43 19.31
N GLY A 130 15.23 -19.32 18.71
CA GLY A 130 15.84 -18.77 17.50
C GLY A 130 15.26 -19.34 16.19
N ASP A 131 14.20 -20.13 16.27
CA ASP A 131 13.54 -20.66 15.08
C ASP A 131 12.73 -19.57 14.39
N ILE A 132 12.82 -19.48 13.07
CA ILE A 132 12.09 -18.50 12.28
C ILE A 132 10.62 -18.85 12.21
N GLN A 133 9.77 -17.92 12.63
CA GLN A 133 8.31 -18.05 12.62
C GLN A 133 7.68 -17.36 11.41
N GLY A 134 8.27 -16.25 10.95
CA GLY A 134 7.72 -15.46 9.86
C GLY A 134 8.61 -14.28 9.49
N LEU A 135 8.07 -13.44 8.62
CA LEU A 135 8.70 -12.21 8.15
C LEU A 135 7.72 -11.05 8.29
N VAL A 136 8.15 -9.95 8.88
CA VAL A 136 7.35 -8.73 9.08
C VAL A 136 8.04 -7.53 8.43
N THR A 137 7.25 -6.66 7.80
CA THR A 137 7.73 -5.42 7.17
C THR A 137 7.08 -4.19 7.77
N VAL A 138 7.70 -3.03 7.61
CA VAL A 138 7.10 -1.74 7.97
C VAL A 138 5.80 -1.52 7.20
N GLU A 139 5.78 -1.88 5.91
CA GLU A 139 4.62 -1.75 5.06
C GLU A 139 3.43 -2.54 5.60
N ASP A 140 3.64 -3.77 6.10
CA ASP A 140 2.59 -4.59 6.70
C ASP A 140 1.99 -3.94 7.96
N ILE A 141 2.84 -3.35 8.81
CA ILE A 141 2.37 -2.62 10.01
C ILE A 141 1.60 -1.37 9.61
N LEU A 142 2.08 -0.60 8.64
CA LEU A 142 1.39 0.60 8.16
C LEU A 142 0.07 0.25 7.48
N GLU A 143 -0.03 -0.89 6.83
CA GLU A 143 -1.28 -1.40 6.24
C GLU A 143 -2.35 -1.62 7.32
N GLU A 144 -1.99 -2.10 8.51
CA GLU A 144 -2.93 -2.21 9.63
C GLU A 144 -3.46 -0.85 10.12
N ILE A 145 -2.68 0.22 9.99
CA ILE A 145 -3.12 1.58 10.32
C ILE A 145 -4.05 2.13 9.23
N VAL A 146 -3.73 1.85 7.97
CA VAL A 146 -4.36 2.41 6.77
C VAL A 146 -5.36 1.43 6.15
N GLY A 147 -5.29 0.14 6.49
CA GLY A 147 -5.91 -1.00 5.81
C GLY A 147 -7.42 -0.93 5.66
N ASP A 148 -8.14 -0.29 6.56
CA ASP A 148 -9.57 -0.02 6.40
C ASP A 148 -9.87 0.98 5.27
N PHE A 149 -8.84 1.66 4.77
CA PHE A 149 -8.96 2.56 3.61
C PHE A 149 -8.72 1.85 2.28
N THR A 150 -7.84 0.85 2.26
CA THR A 150 -7.53 0.07 1.05
C THR A 150 -8.44 -1.12 0.87
N THR A 151 -8.95 -1.72 1.95
CA THR A 151 -9.94 -2.82 1.90
C THR A 151 -11.33 -2.38 1.46
N SER A 152 -11.64 -1.08 1.51
CA SER A 152 -12.87 -0.53 0.91
C SER A 152 -12.76 -0.34 -0.60
N MET A 153 -11.56 -0.35 -1.17
CA MET A 153 -11.32 -0.24 -2.59
C MET A 153 -11.12 -1.61 -3.20
N SER A 154 -11.86 -1.90 -4.28
CA SER A 154 -11.49 -3.00 -5.15
C SER A 154 -10.10 -2.73 -5.76
N PRO A 155 -9.33 -3.75 -6.13
CA PRO A 155 -8.06 -3.56 -6.85
C PRO A 155 -8.20 -2.67 -8.09
N THR A 156 -9.31 -2.79 -8.80
CA THR A 156 -9.65 -1.97 -9.97
C THR A 156 -9.82 -0.50 -9.58
N LEU A 157 -10.55 -0.21 -8.51
CA LEU A 157 -10.74 1.17 -8.05
C LEU A 157 -9.42 1.82 -7.58
N ALA A 158 -8.54 1.04 -6.95
CA ALA A 158 -7.24 1.53 -6.51
C ALA A 158 -6.35 2.01 -7.67
N GLU A 159 -6.50 1.42 -8.86
CA GLU A 159 -5.83 1.86 -10.09
C GLU A 159 -6.49 3.10 -10.71
N GLU A 160 -7.80 3.27 -10.49
CA GLU A 160 -8.60 4.35 -11.08
C GLU A 160 -8.61 5.65 -10.25
N VAL A 161 -8.05 5.66 -9.05
CA VAL A 161 -8.06 6.81 -8.13
C VAL A 161 -6.67 7.18 -7.66
N THR A 162 -6.38 8.48 -7.61
CA THR A 162 -5.09 9.01 -7.13
C THR A 162 -5.34 10.17 -6.16
N PRO A 163 -5.31 9.92 -4.85
CA PRO A 163 -5.41 10.99 -3.85
C PRO A 163 -4.26 12.00 -3.98
N GLN A 164 -4.58 13.29 -3.79
CA GLN A 164 -3.64 14.39 -3.88
C GLN A 164 -3.33 14.97 -2.49
N ASN A 165 -2.20 15.65 -2.38
CA ASN A 165 -1.76 16.27 -1.12
C ASN A 165 -2.68 17.40 -0.62
N ASP A 166 -3.46 18.01 -1.52
CA ASP A 166 -4.42 19.07 -1.21
C ASP A 166 -5.78 18.54 -0.72
N GLY A 167 -5.91 17.23 -0.59
CA GLY A 167 -7.14 16.56 -0.18
C GLY A 167 -8.11 16.29 -1.32
N SER A 168 -7.80 16.70 -2.54
CA SER A 168 -8.56 16.33 -3.74
C SER A 168 -8.18 14.93 -4.21
N VAL A 169 -9.01 14.35 -5.08
CA VAL A 169 -8.78 13.02 -5.64
C VAL A 169 -8.92 13.08 -7.16
N ILE A 170 -7.91 12.61 -7.87
CA ILE A 170 -8.00 12.39 -9.31
C ILE A 170 -8.64 11.02 -9.54
N ILE A 171 -9.65 10.97 -10.41
CA ILE A 171 -10.46 9.78 -10.63
C ILE A 171 -10.66 9.57 -12.13
N ASP A 172 -10.52 8.34 -12.58
CA ASP A 172 -10.84 7.95 -13.95
C ASP A 172 -12.36 7.99 -14.18
N GLY A 173 -12.78 8.45 -15.33
CA GLY A 173 -14.19 8.56 -15.68
C GLY A 173 -14.94 7.21 -15.70
N THR A 174 -14.22 6.11 -15.88
CA THR A 174 -14.76 4.74 -15.86
C THR A 174 -15.00 4.20 -14.44
N ALA A 175 -14.46 4.86 -13.42
CA ALA A 175 -14.58 4.41 -12.04
C ALA A 175 -16.02 4.33 -11.56
N ASN A 176 -16.34 3.29 -10.78
CA ASN A 176 -17.68 3.03 -10.27
C ASN A 176 -18.03 3.99 -9.12
N VAL A 177 -19.10 4.76 -9.26
CA VAL A 177 -19.52 5.78 -8.29
C VAL A 177 -19.86 5.20 -6.94
N ARG A 178 -20.52 4.03 -6.89
CA ARG A 178 -20.89 3.37 -5.64
C ARG A 178 -19.65 2.94 -4.87
N GLU A 179 -18.62 2.42 -5.55
CA GLU A 179 -17.36 2.06 -4.95
C GLU A 179 -16.60 3.28 -4.43
N ILE A 180 -16.61 4.40 -5.19
CA ILE A 180 -16.02 5.67 -4.77
C ILE A 180 -16.73 6.20 -3.52
N ASN A 181 -18.06 6.25 -3.53
CA ASN A 181 -18.85 6.71 -2.39
C ASN A 181 -18.54 5.88 -1.14
N LYS A 182 -18.43 4.57 -1.28
CA LYS A 182 -18.07 3.67 -0.19
C LYS A 182 -16.63 3.89 0.30
N ALA A 183 -15.68 4.01 -0.61
CA ALA A 183 -14.26 4.14 -0.28
C ALA A 183 -13.93 5.47 0.39
N PHE A 184 -14.53 6.58 -0.10
CA PHE A 184 -14.24 7.93 0.40
C PHE A 184 -15.31 8.48 1.36
N ASN A 185 -16.36 7.71 1.64
CA ASN A 185 -17.55 8.15 2.37
C ASN A 185 -18.15 9.42 1.75
N TRP A 186 -18.29 9.38 0.41
CA TRP A 186 -18.91 10.44 -0.39
C TRP A 186 -20.36 10.14 -0.70
N HIS A 187 -21.06 11.14 -1.24
CA HIS A 187 -22.47 11.08 -1.58
C HIS A 187 -22.71 11.61 -3.01
N LEU A 188 -21.90 11.15 -3.96
CA LEU A 188 -22.18 11.41 -5.37
C LEU A 188 -23.48 10.69 -5.78
N PRO A 189 -24.27 11.25 -6.71
CA PRO A 189 -25.50 10.60 -7.20
C PRO A 189 -25.24 9.18 -7.71
N GLU A 190 -26.05 8.21 -7.29
CA GLU A 190 -25.95 6.78 -7.69
C GLU A 190 -27.17 6.29 -8.44
N ASP A 191 -28.16 7.17 -8.72
CA ASP A 191 -29.51 6.76 -9.10
C ASP A 191 -29.57 6.09 -10.47
N ASP A 192 -28.99 6.70 -11.49
CA ASP A 192 -29.09 6.24 -12.88
C ASP A 192 -27.71 5.86 -13.47
N ALA A 193 -26.68 6.63 -13.23
CA ALA A 193 -25.35 6.38 -13.75
C ALA A 193 -24.47 5.54 -12.81
N ARG A 194 -23.72 4.60 -13.39
CA ARG A 194 -22.82 3.71 -12.65
C ARG A 194 -21.38 4.22 -12.55
N THR A 195 -20.98 5.10 -13.45
CA THR A 195 -19.61 5.60 -13.56
C THR A 195 -19.55 7.10 -13.35
N VAL A 196 -18.36 7.61 -12.97
CA VAL A 196 -18.13 9.05 -12.80
C VAL A 196 -18.44 9.82 -14.09
N ASN A 197 -18.00 9.30 -15.24
CA ASN A 197 -18.36 9.87 -16.54
C ASN A 197 -19.89 9.96 -16.72
N GLY A 198 -20.61 8.89 -16.41
CA GLY A 198 -22.07 8.86 -16.53
C GLY A 198 -22.75 9.89 -15.64
N VAL A 199 -22.38 9.97 -14.37
CA VAL A 199 -22.95 10.95 -13.42
C VAL A 199 -22.74 12.39 -13.89
N ILE A 200 -21.56 12.70 -14.41
CA ILE A 200 -21.27 14.07 -14.87
C ILE A 200 -22.06 14.39 -16.14
N LEU A 201 -22.12 13.49 -17.12
CA LEU A 201 -22.88 13.69 -18.35
C LEU A 201 -24.38 13.82 -18.10
N GLU A 202 -24.92 13.05 -17.17
CA GLU A 202 -26.32 13.15 -16.76
C GLU A 202 -26.62 14.49 -16.08
N ALA A 203 -25.75 14.93 -15.18
CA ALA A 203 -25.92 16.19 -14.46
C ALA A 203 -25.82 17.42 -15.39
N LEU A 204 -24.99 17.35 -16.43
CA LEU A 204 -24.76 18.47 -17.35
C LEU A 204 -25.68 18.45 -18.58
N GLU A 205 -26.20 17.28 -18.93
CA GLU A 205 -26.96 17.05 -20.19
C GLU A 205 -26.15 17.39 -21.47
N GLU A 206 -24.85 17.58 -21.33
CA GLU A 206 -23.90 17.89 -22.42
C GLU A 206 -22.50 17.33 -22.11
N ILE A 207 -21.65 17.23 -23.13
CA ILE A 207 -20.27 16.78 -22.99
C ILE A 207 -19.42 18.00 -22.63
N PRO A 208 -18.82 18.04 -21.43
CA PRO A 208 -17.99 19.19 -21.01
C PRO A 208 -16.66 19.20 -21.75
N VAL A 209 -16.04 20.38 -21.79
CA VAL A 209 -14.69 20.58 -22.33
C VAL A 209 -13.67 20.39 -21.20
N ALA A 210 -12.50 19.82 -21.51
CA ALA A 210 -11.39 19.75 -20.58
C ALA A 210 -11.02 21.15 -20.04
N GLY A 211 -10.75 21.25 -18.74
CA GLY A 211 -10.51 22.52 -18.05
C GLY A 211 -11.77 23.17 -17.46
N THR A 212 -12.94 22.61 -17.68
CA THR A 212 -14.21 23.08 -17.09
C THR A 212 -14.33 22.61 -15.64
N ARG A 213 -14.81 23.49 -14.75
CA ARG A 213 -15.24 23.14 -13.40
C ARG A 213 -16.75 23.00 -13.36
N VAL A 214 -17.21 21.88 -12.82
CA VAL A 214 -18.64 21.58 -12.63
C VAL A 214 -18.92 21.32 -11.16
N ARG A 215 -20.16 21.53 -10.74
CA ARG A 215 -20.59 21.20 -9.38
C ARG A 215 -21.68 20.15 -9.42
N ILE A 216 -21.44 19.04 -8.73
CA ILE A 216 -22.40 17.94 -8.61
C ILE A 216 -22.66 17.70 -7.12
N GLY A 217 -23.88 17.96 -6.68
CA GLY A 217 -24.20 17.94 -5.26
C GLY A 217 -23.31 18.92 -4.48
N GLU A 218 -22.55 18.37 -3.54
CA GLU A 218 -21.64 19.12 -2.70
C GLU A 218 -20.19 19.15 -3.22
N TYR A 219 -19.92 18.54 -4.38
CA TYR A 219 -18.56 18.34 -4.90
C TYR A 219 -18.25 19.29 -6.05
N ASP A 220 -17.11 19.99 -5.96
CA ASP A 220 -16.54 20.69 -7.10
C ASP A 220 -15.65 19.71 -7.86
N ILE A 221 -15.85 19.64 -9.17
CA ILE A 221 -15.17 18.67 -10.04
C ILE A 221 -14.53 19.41 -11.21
N ASP A 222 -13.23 19.30 -11.34
CA ASP A 222 -12.48 19.77 -12.51
C ASP A 222 -12.40 18.65 -13.54
N ILE A 223 -12.85 18.92 -14.75
CA ILE A 223 -12.70 18.01 -15.89
C ILE A 223 -11.27 18.13 -16.42
N LEU A 224 -10.47 17.10 -16.26
CA LEU A 224 -9.05 17.13 -16.63
C LEU A 224 -8.81 16.69 -18.08
N ASP A 225 -9.53 15.63 -18.52
CA ASP A 225 -9.37 15.06 -19.86
C ASP A 225 -10.69 14.54 -20.40
N VAL A 226 -10.91 14.82 -21.71
CA VAL A 226 -12.07 14.34 -22.47
C VAL A 226 -11.59 13.82 -23.82
N GLN A 227 -11.92 12.57 -24.14
CA GLN A 227 -11.58 11.93 -25.41
C GLN A 227 -12.76 11.11 -25.91
N ASP A 228 -13.00 11.12 -27.21
CA ASP A 228 -14.06 10.36 -27.86
C ASP A 228 -15.44 10.55 -27.22
N ASN A 229 -15.77 11.78 -26.86
CA ASN A 229 -17.02 12.16 -26.18
C ASN A 229 -17.19 11.54 -24.78
N MET A 230 -16.12 11.08 -24.17
CA MET A 230 -16.09 10.54 -22.82
C MET A 230 -15.13 11.31 -21.93
N ILE A 231 -15.55 11.58 -20.71
CA ILE A 231 -14.68 12.12 -19.69
C ILE A 231 -13.74 11.01 -19.25
N LYS A 232 -12.44 11.20 -19.45
CA LYS A 232 -11.41 10.22 -19.09
C LYS A 232 -10.90 10.41 -17.67
N GLN A 233 -10.76 11.68 -17.23
CA GLN A 233 -10.19 11.96 -15.94
C GLN A 233 -10.76 13.25 -15.34
N VAL A 234 -11.04 13.19 -14.05
CA VAL A 234 -11.55 14.33 -13.27
C VAL A 234 -10.76 14.49 -11.97
N LYS A 235 -10.79 15.69 -11.40
CA LYS A 235 -10.29 16.00 -10.07
C LYS A 235 -11.45 16.45 -9.20
N VAL A 236 -11.76 15.67 -8.16
CA VAL A 236 -12.86 15.94 -7.25
C VAL A 236 -12.34 16.59 -5.98
N PHE A 237 -12.95 17.70 -5.59
CA PHE A 237 -12.66 18.42 -4.35
C PHE A 237 -13.76 18.09 -3.33
N PRO A 238 -13.42 17.39 -2.22
CA PRO A 238 -14.36 17.17 -1.14
C PRO A 238 -14.71 18.52 -0.49
N VAL A 239 -15.99 18.73 -0.25
CA VAL A 239 -16.45 19.98 0.36
C VAL A 239 -15.88 20.11 1.77
N LYS A 240 -15.24 21.23 2.04
CA LYS A 240 -15.01 21.67 3.41
C LYS A 240 -16.38 21.94 4.03
N PRO A 241 -16.72 21.37 5.19
CA PRO A 241 -17.96 21.75 5.85
C PRO A 241 -17.96 23.27 6.02
N LEU A 242 -19.03 23.91 5.52
CA LEU A 242 -19.26 25.34 5.73
C LEU A 242 -19.11 25.63 7.22
N ARG A 243 -18.20 26.54 7.57
CA ARG A 243 -18.20 27.14 8.90
C ARG A 243 -19.56 27.78 9.05
N GLU A 244 -20.38 27.25 9.95
CA GLU A 244 -21.54 28.01 10.43
C GLU A 244 -21.00 29.35 10.89
N SER A 245 -21.37 30.39 10.18
CA SER A 245 -21.23 31.77 10.66
C SER A 245 -22.08 31.86 11.91
N VAL A 246 -21.43 31.88 13.06
CA VAL A 246 -22.06 32.30 14.32
C VAL A 246 -22.46 33.75 14.09
N ALA A 247 -23.75 33.98 13.87
CA ALA A 247 -24.38 35.27 14.01
C ALA A 247 -24.41 35.58 15.51
N GLU A 248 -23.97 36.78 15.85
CA GLU A 248 -24.04 37.40 17.16
C GLU A 248 -25.45 37.40 17.75
#